data_73e40660cb8048ae50d4c2fef75377bc
#
_entry.id   73e40660cb8048ae50d4c2fef75377bc
#
_cell.length_a   1.000
_cell.length_b   1.000
_cell.length_c   1.000
_cell.angle_alpha   90.00
_cell.angle_beta   90.00
_cell.angle_gamma   90.00
#
_symmetry.space_group_name_H-M   'P 1'
#
loop_
_entity.id
_entity.type
_entity.pdbx_description
1 polymer ?
#
loop_
_entity_poly.entity_id
_entity_poly.type
_entity_poly.pdbx_seq_one_letter_code
_entity_poly.pdbx_strand_id
1 'polypeptide(L)'
;MENSISEIQADISFEPQIFTRHHLKLRALLLHDEAWFCARDIGHLMGIEWHERKAIKLDSDQRRTLKLTGSSRSEDHLMLSESGVYAMLVYHYLPENRHLRQWLTHQVLPMLRGQPQPALTQAPSLGLLEWDGGALSLLHWRKEPWIRLRDMPQVVPVSGCGSVW
;
A
#
# COMPACT_ATOMS: atom_id res chain seq x y z
N MET A 1 -2.43 -33.37 21.27
CA MET A 1 -3.26 -32.83 20.15
C MET A 1 -2.91 -31.37 20.03
N GLU A 2 -1.92 -31.07 19.22
CA GLU A 2 -1.50 -29.70 18.94
C GLU A 2 -2.32 -29.19 17.76
N ASN A 3 -3.17 -28.24 18.03
CA ASN A 3 -3.85 -27.48 17.01
C ASN A 3 -2.80 -26.59 16.32
N SER A 4 -2.34 -27.05 15.19
CA SER A 4 -1.69 -26.19 14.20
C SER A 4 -2.73 -25.21 13.68
N ILE A 5 -2.83 -24.07 14.33
CA ILE A 5 -3.38 -22.87 13.70
C ILE A 5 -2.30 -22.46 12.71
N SER A 6 -2.37 -23.07 11.52
CA SER A 6 -1.64 -22.58 10.36
C SER A 6 -2.10 -21.15 10.12
N GLU A 7 -1.23 -20.22 10.46
CA GLU A 7 -1.34 -18.83 10.07
C GLU A 7 -1.65 -18.79 8.56
N ILE A 8 -2.88 -18.45 8.25
CA ILE A 8 -3.20 -17.91 6.94
C ILE A 8 -2.57 -16.52 6.94
N GLN A 9 -1.27 -16.49 6.76
CA GLN A 9 -0.58 -15.28 6.36
C GLN A 9 -1.11 -14.97 4.97
N ALA A 10 -2.14 -14.12 4.92
CA ALA A 10 -2.61 -13.55 3.68
C ALA A 10 -1.39 -12.95 3.01
N ASP A 11 -1.07 -13.45 1.82
CA ASP A 11 0.07 -13.02 1.01
C ASP A 11 -0.20 -11.59 0.52
N ILE A 12 0.02 -10.63 1.45
CA ILE A 12 -0.28 -9.22 1.22
C ILE A 12 0.78 -8.67 0.29
N SER A 13 0.38 -8.40 -0.94
CA SER A 13 1.21 -7.70 -1.92
C SER A 13 0.74 -6.26 -2.09
N PHE A 14 1.70 -5.36 -2.28
CA PHE A 14 1.46 -3.94 -2.41
C PHE A 14 1.70 -3.49 -3.84
N GLU A 15 0.83 -2.64 -4.37
CA GLU A 15 1.03 -2.00 -5.66
C GLU A 15 1.82 -0.71 -5.48
N PRO A 16 3.07 -0.63 -5.96
CA PRO A 16 3.88 0.57 -5.83
C PRO A 16 3.48 1.62 -6.85
N GLN A 17 3.59 2.88 -6.46
CA GLN A 17 3.62 3.98 -7.42
C GLN A 17 5.00 4.06 -8.07
N ILE A 18 5.01 4.37 -9.36
CA ILE A 18 6.24 4.45 -10.15
C ILE A 18 6.51 5.91 -10.50
N PHE A 19 7.63 6.42 -10.04
CA PHE A 19 8.17 7.72 -10.40
C PHE A 19 9.33 7.54 -11.36
N THR A 20 9.51 8.46 -12.29
CA THR A 20 10.59 8.39 -13.29
C THR A 20 11.48 9.62 -13.21
N ARG A 21 12.79 9.40 -13.20
CA ARG A 21 13.80 10.45 -13.27
C ARG A 21 14.96 9.98 -14.14
N HIS A 22 15.32 10.76 -15.17
CA HIS A 22 16.41 10.43 -16.11
C HIS A 22 16.33 8.98 -16.63
N HIS A 23 15.12 8.53 -17.04
CA HIS A 23 14.84 7.17 -17.50
C HIS A 23 14.96 6.07 -16.44
N LEU A 24 15.33 6.39 -15.21
CA LEU A 24 15.35 5.47 -14.08
C LEU A 24 14.01 5.50 -13.36
N LYS A 25 13.55 4.32 -12.93
CA LYS A 25 12.30 4.14 -12.22
C LYS A 25 12.56 4.10 -10.72
N LEU A 26 11.65 4.69 -9.95
CA LEU A 26 11.57 4.59 -8.51
C LEU A 26 10.21 4.04 -8.14
N ARG A 27 10.17 2.87 -7.56
CA ARG A 27 8.97 2.30 -6.94
C ARG A 27 8.87 2.78 -5.51
N ALA A 28 7.76 3.36 -5.18
CA ALA A 28 7.49 3.87 -3.83
C ALA A 28 6.05 3.59 -3.44
N LEU A 29 5.80 3.52 -2.16
CA LEU A 29 4.46 3.39 -1.59
C LEU A 29 4.35 4.12 -0.26
N LEU A 30 3.15 4.47 0.11
CA LEU A 30 2.83 5.03 1.41
C LEU A 30 2.22 3.91 2.26
N LEU A 31 2.76 3.65 3.43
CA LEU A 31 2.26 2.64 4.36
C LEU A 31 2.15 3.27 5.74
N HIS A 32 0.93 3.37 6.28
CA HIS A 32 0.66 4.02 7.57
C HIS A 32 1.25 5.44 7.66
N ASP A 33 1.01 6.26 6.64
CA ASP A 33 1.53 7.64 6.49
C ASP A 33 3.06 7.76 6.36
N GLU A 34 3.77 6.63 6.32
CA GLU A 34 5.21 6.58 6.09
C GLU A 34 5.52 6.20 4.64
N ALA A 35 6.42 6.96 4.02
CA ALA A 35 6.86 6.70 2.66
C ALA A 35 7.96 5.63 2.64
N TRP A 36 7.78 4.64 1.78
CA TRP A 36 8.71 3.53 1.57
C TRP A 36 9.16 3.49 0.12
N PHE A 37 10.45 3.31 -0.10
CA PHE A 37 11.11 3.38 -1.40
C PHE A 37 11.88 2.09 -1.67
N CYS A 38 11.80 1.57 -2.89
CA CYS A 38 12.58 0.40 -3.27
C CYS A 38 14.08 0.69 -3.19
N ALA A 39 14.79 -0.05 -2.35
CA ALA A 39 16.20 0.15 -2.07
C ALA A 39 17.08 0.03 -3.31
N ARG A 40 16.79 -0.93 -4.18
CA ARG A 40 17.50 -1.11 -5.45
C ARG A 40 17.33 0.10 -6.36
N ASP A 41 16.12 0.65 -6.45
CA ASP A 41 15.83 1.79 -7.31
C ASP A 41 16.53 3.06 -6.79
N ILE A 42 16.54 3.27 -5.47
CA ILE A 42 17.31 4.35 -4.83
C ILE A 42 18.80 4.20 -5.14
N GLY A 43 19.35 2.99 -5.03
CA GLY A 43 20.75 2.73 -5.39
C GLY A 43 21.08 3.13 -6.83
N HIS A 44 20.22 2.74 -7.79
CA HIS A 44 20.38 3.12 -9.19
C HIS A 44 20.31 4.64 -9.41
N LEU A 45 19.37 5.31 -8.75
CA LEU A 45 19.24 6.77 -8.81
C LEU A 45 20.43 7.50 -8.20
N MET A 46 21.07 6.91 -7.21
CA MET A 46 22.31 7.42 -6.60
C MET A 46 23.55 7.11 -7.45
N GLY A 47 23.42 6.31 -8.52
CA GLY A 47 24.56 5.87 -9.33
C GLY A 47 25.48 4.89 -8.61
N ILE A 48 24.98 4.17 -7.61
CA ILE A 48 25.75 3.16 -6.87
C ILE A 48 25.27 1.76 -7.23
N GLU A 49 26.20 0.83 -7.30
CA GLU A 49 25.86 -0.58 -7.40
C GLU A 49 25.18 -1.03 -6.11
N TRP A 50 23.92 -1.49 -6.23
CA TRP A 50 23.14 -1.88 -5.07
C TRP A 50 23.50 -3.30 -4.63
N HIS A 51 23.85 -3.44 -3.36
CA HIS A 51 23.99 -4.71 -2.66
C HIS A 51 23.27 -4.60 -1.32
N GLU A 52 22.59 -5.65 -0.89
CA GLU A 52 21.85 -5.68 0.38
C GLU A 52 22.72 -5.34 1.58
N ARG A 53 24.01 -5.65 1.52
CA ARG A 53 25.01 -5.29 2.55
C ARG A 53 25.08 -3.78 2.81
N LYS A 54 24.73 -2.94 1.83
CA LYS A 54 24.69 -1.48 2.01
C LYS A 54 23.57 -1.03 2.96
N ALA A 55 22.52 -1.84 3.09
CA ALA A 55 21.43 -1.58 4.02
C ALA A 55 21.73 -2.08 5.46
N ILE A 56 22.83 -2.80 5.68
CA ILE A 56 23.17 -3.32 7.03
C ILE A 56 23.41 -2.19 8.04
N LYS A 57 23.89 -1.03 7.56
CA LYS A 57 24.15 0.15 8.41
C LYS A 57 22.87 0.90 8.79
N LEU A 58 21.74 0.55 8.20
CA LEU A 58 20.46 1.16 8.50
C LEU A 58 19.80 0.46 9.69
N ASP A 59 19.12 1.23 10.49
CA ASP A 59 18.37 0.73 11.62
C ASP A 59 17.15 -0.11 11.16
N SER A 60 16.60 -0.91 12.06
CA SER A 60 15.51 -1.84 11.74
C SER A 60 14.22 -1.14 11.30
N ASP A 61 13.98 0.09 11.77
CA ASP A 61 12.86 0.95 11.37
C ASP A 61 13.05 1.61 10.01
N GLN A 62 14.30 1.68 9.54
CA GLN A 62 14.67 2.31 8.27
C GLN A 62 14.58 1.35 7.08
N ARG A 63 14.38 0.07 7.31
CA ARG A 63 14.34 -0.96 6.27
C ARG A 63 13.28 -2.02 6.55
N ARG A 64 12.63 -2.48 5.49
CA ARG A 64 11.61 -3.55 5.57
C ARG A 64 11.54 -4.29 4.24
N THR A 65 11.37 -5.61 4.29
CA THR A 65 11.03 -6.38 3.09
C THR A 65 9.53 -6.37 2.89
N LEU A 66 9.10 -5.95 1.70
CA LEU A 66 7.68 -5.94 1.30
C LEU A 66 7.53 -6.66 -0.02
N LYS A 67 6.43 -7.37 -0.17
CA LYS A 67 6.05 -7.98 -1.44
C LYS A 67 5.37 -6.93 -2.32
N LEU A 68 5.97 -6.62 -3.46
CA LEU A 68 5.41 -5.68 -4.42
C LEU A 68 4.76 -6.44 -5.57
N THR A 69 3.59 -5.97 -5.98
CA THR A 69 2.92 -6.46 -7.18
C THR A 69 3.63 -5.92 -8.41
N GLY A 70 4.15 -6.82 -9.23
CA GLY A 70 4.69 -6.51 -10.55
C GLY A 70 3.67 -6.82 -11.66
N SER A 71 4.06 -6.54 -12.91
CA SER A 71 3.20 -6.79 -14.08
C SER A 71 2.88 -8.27 -14.30
N SER A 72 3.71 -9.20 -13.81
CA SER A 72 3.53 -10.64 -14.02
C SER A 72 3.39 -11.42 -12.70
N ARG A 73 4.00 -10.96 -11.64
CA ARG A 73 4.01 -11.63 -10.33
C ARG A 73 4.42 -10.68 -9.22
N SER A 74 4.12 -11.07 -7.99
CA SER A 74 4.58 -10.37 -6.79
C SER A 74 5.96 -10.87 -6.40
N GLU A 75 6.85 -9.96 -6.07
CA GLU A 75 8.22 -10.24 -5.65
C GLU A 75 8.57 -9.48 -4.37
N ASP A 76 9.42 -10.09 -3.55
CA ASP A 76 9.93 -9.46 -2.34
C ASP A 76 11.00 -8.42 -2.68
N HIS A 77 10.81 -7.22 -2.16
CA HIS A 77 11.74 -6.11 -2.34
C HIS A 77 12.12 -5.52 -0.99
N LEU A 78 13.41 -5.24 -0.82
CA LEU A 78 13.85 -4.42 0.29
C LEU A 78 13.42 -2.98 0.05
N MET A 79 12.68 -2.44 1.01
CA MET A 79 12.18 -1.08 1.02
C MET A 79 12.90 -0.29 2.10
N LEU A 80 13.15 0.97 1.81
CA LEU A 80 13.73 1.94 2.74
C LEU A 80 12.67 2.97 3.12
N SER A 81 12.59 3.28 4.40
CA SER A 81 11.79 4.42 4.86
C SER A 81 12.39 5.75 4.39
N GLU A 82 11.65 6.83 4.52
CA GLU A 82 12.15 8.17 4.19
C GLU A 82 13.45 8.47 4.94
N SER A 83 13.51 8.18 6.24
CA SER A 83 14.72 8.35 7.05
C SER A 83 15.87 7.45 6.57
N GLY A 84 15.57 6.22 6.14
CA GLY A 84 16.54 5.29 5.58
C GLY A 84 17.15 5.80 4.27
N VAL A 85 16.34 6.40 3.40
CA VAL A 85 16.83 7.02 2.16
C VAL A 85 17.77 8.20 2.48
N TYR A 86 17.41 9.06 3.43
CA TYR A 86 18.28 10.16 3.83
C TYR A 86 19.59 9.66 4.46
N ALA A 87 19.54 8.62 5.28
CA ALA A 87 20.74 7.99 5.82
C ALA A 87 21.64 7.45 4.69
N MET A 88 21.08 6.80 3.69
CA MET A 88 21.83 6.34 2.51
C MET A 88 22.49 7.49 1.75
N LEU A 89 21.78 8.61 1.55
CA LEU A 89 22.32 9.79 0.88
C LEU A 89 23.51 10.42 1.66
N VAL A 90 23.48 10.28 2.98
CA VAL A 90 24.59 10.75 3.84
C VAL A 90 25.78 9.79 3.82
N TYR A 91 25.52 8.47 3.95
CA TYR A 91 26.59 7.47 3.95
C TYR A 91 27.31 7.35 2.59
N HIS A 92 26.60 7.62 1.52
CA HIS A 92 27.12 7.59 0.14
C HIS A 92 27.03 8.99 -0.48
N TYR A 93 27.69 9.96 0.18
CA TYR A 93 27.65 11.35 -0.25
C TYR A 93 28.31 11.51 -1.62
N LEU A 94 27.49 11.93 -2.58
CA LEU A 94 27.91 12.41 -3.89
C LEU A 94 27.26 13.78 -4.12
N PRO A 95 27.99 14.80 -4.62
CA PRO A 95 27.42 16.13 -4.84
C PRO A 95 26.15 16.13 -5.69
N GLU A 96 26.06 15.22 -6.66
CA GLU A 96 24.91 15.03 -7.56
C GLU A 96 23.65 14.58 -6.82
N ASN A 97 23.81 13.93 -5.67
CA ASN A 97 22.70 13.44 -4.85
C ASN A 97 21.90 14.58 -4.21
N ARG A 98 22.40 15.81 -4.21
CA ARG A 98 21.62 17.00 -3.84
C ARG A 98 20.36 17.12 -4.69
N HIS A 99 20.49 16.95 -6.00
CA HIS A 99 19.34 17.03 -6.93
C HIS A 99 18.39 15.85 -6.74
N LEU A 100 18.91 14.66 -6.44
CA LEU A 100 18.08 13.51 -6.10
C LEU A 100 17.27 13.78 -4.82
N ARG A 101 17.91 14.28 -3.77
CA ARG A 101 17.24 14.65 -2.52
C ARG A 101 16.14 15.70 -2.77
N GLN A 102 16.45 16.76 -3.55
CA GLN A 102 15.46 17.79 -3.88
C GLN A 102 14.27 17.23 -4.65
N TRP A 103 14.52 16.35 -5.62
CA TRP A 103 13.45 15.68 -6.37
C TRP A 103 12.56 14.82 -5.47
N LEU A 104 13.15 14.05 -4.57
CA LEU A 104 12.39 13.25 -3.60
C LEU A 104 11.53 14.11 -2.69
N THR A 105 12.11 15.17 -2.09
CA THR A 105 11.40 16.04 -1.13
C THR A 105 10.34 16.92 -1.75
N HIS A 106 10.57 17.46 -2.96
CA HIS A 106 9.68 18.45 -3.55
C HIS A 106 8.70 17.88 -4.57
N GLN A 107 8.95 16.69 -5.10
CA GLN A 107 8.08 16.08 -6.10
C GLN A 107 7.53 14.74 -5.63
N VAL A 108 8.39 13.76 -5.31
CA VAL A 108 7.94 12.40 -5.02
C VAL A 108 7.12 12.32 -3.74
N LEU A 109 7.63 12.85 -2.63
CA LEU A 109 6.93 12.80 -1.34
C LEU A 109 5.60 13.55 -1.33
N PRO A 110 5.48 14.78 -1.89
CA PRO A 110 4.19 15.46 -1.98
C PRO A 110 3.18 14.68 -2.82
N MET A 111 3.60 14.13 -3.96
CA MET A 111 2.73 13.31 -4.81
C MET A 111 2.30 12.03 -4.12
N LEU A 112 3.23 11.36 -3.46
CA LEU A 112 2.96 10.12 -2.73
C LEU A 112 1.99 10.34 -1.57
N ARG A 113 2.13 11.43 -0.83
CA ARG A 113 1.26 11.79 0.29
C ARG A 113 -0.07 12.42 -0.13
N GLY A 114 -0.12 13.05 -1.28
CA GLY A 114 -1.34 13.70 -1.82
C GLY A 114 -2.29 12.75 -2.52
N GLN A 115 -1.87 11.55 -2.84
CA GLN A 115 -2.77 10.55 -3.40
C GLN A 115 -3.44 9.76 -2.27
N PRO A 116 -4.77 9.55 -2.35
CA PRO A 116 -5.41 8.60 -1.46
C PRO A 116 -4.68 7.28 -1.64
N GLN A 117 -4.24 6.70 -0.55
CA GLN A 117 -3.61 5.37 -0.58
C GLN A 117 -4.47 4.45 -1.43
N PRO A 118 -3.91 3.73 -2.43
CA PRO A 118 -4.54 2.49 -2.84
C PRO A 118 -4.50 1.62 -1.59
N ALA A 119 -5.59 1.74 -0.89
CA ALA A 119 -5.77 1.19 0.42
C ALA A 119 -5.34 -0.28 0.41
N LEU A 120 -4.39 -0.58 1.21
CA LEU A 120 -4.79 -1.43 2.33
C LEU A 120 -5.94 -0.73 3.04
N THR A 121 -6.99 -0.44 2.30
CA THR A 121 -8.22 0.07 2.84
C THR A 121 -8.95 -1.09 3.46
N GLN A 122 -8.47 -1.47 4.60
CA GLN A 122 -9.38 -1.95 5.59
C GLN A 122 -10.25 -0.80 6.12
N ALA A 123 -10.08 0.40 5.61
CA ALA A 123 -10.99 1.49 5.89
C ALA A 123 -12.30 1.20 5.17
N PRO A 124 -13.39 1.13 5.91
CA PRO A 124 -14.69 0.88 5.31
C PRO A 124 -15.04 2.02 4.33
N SER A 125 -15.39 1.67 3.09
CA SER A 125 -15.89 2.62 2.10
C SER A 125 -17.39 2.47 1.94
N LEU A 126 -18.10 3.60 1.82
CA LEU A 126 -19.53 3.61 1.58
C LEU A 126 -19.81 3.53 0.08
N GLY A 127 -20.64 2.57 -0.32
CA GLY A 127 -21.20 2.45 -1.65
C GLY A 127 -22.72 2.57 -1.60
N LEU A 128 -23.33 2.93 -2.71
CA LEU A 128 -24.77 2.95 -2.87
C LEU A 128 -25.15 1.90 -3.91
N LEU A 129 -26.02 0.98 -3.53
CA LEU A 129 -26.65 0.04 -4.45
C LEU A 129 -28.06 0.55 -4.75
N GLU A 130 -28.33 0.82 -6.02
CA GLU A 130 -29.63 1.30 -6.48
C GLU A 130 -30.29 0.24 -7.34
N TRP A 131 -31.61 0.07 -7.17
CA TRP A 131 -32.43 -0.77 -8.02
C TRP A 131 -33.80 -0.10 -8.24
N ASP A 132 -34.57 -0.61 -9.16
CA ASP A 132 -35.91 -0.09 -9.44
C ASP A 132 -36.81 -0.21 -8.21
N GLY A 133 -37.04 0.92 -7.54
CA GLY A 133 -37.86 1.03 -6.31
C GLY A 133 -37.11 1.15 -4.99
N GLY A 134 -35.77 1.25 -5.00
CA GLY A 134 -35.03 1.44 -3.77
C GLY A 134 -33.54 1.71 -3.91
N ALA A 135 -32.94 2.14 -2.83
CA ALA A 135 -31.50 2.30 -2.72
C ALA A 135 -31.02 1.82 -1.34
N LEU A 136 -29.85 1.23 -1.29
CA LEU A 136 -29.26 0.69 -0.09
C LEU A 136 -27.80 1.17 0.06
N SER A 137 -27.47 1.68 1.24
CA SER A 137 -26.08 1.99 1.56
C SER A 137 -25.33 0.71 1.93
N LEU A 138 -24.27 0.42 1.18
CA LEU A 138 -23.36 -0.68 1.42
C LEU A 138 -22.07 -0.14 2.04
N LEU A 139 -21.59 -0.80 3.08
CA LEU A 139 -20.28 -0.61 3.62
C LEU A 139 -19.36 -1.68 3.05
N HIS A 140 -18.39 -1.32 2.25
CA HIS A 140 -17.36 -2.24 1.80
C HIS A 140 -16.21 -2.24 2.79
N TRP A 141 -15.97 -3.38 3.43
CA TRP A 141 -14.88 -3.57 4.36
C TRP A 141 -14.22 -4.93 4.13
N ARG A 142 -12.90 -4.94 4.04
CA ARG A 142 -12.10 -6.17 3.77
C ARG A 142 -12.55 -6.93 2.52
N LYS A 143 -12.92 -6.21 1.47
CA LYS A 143 -13.47 -6.76 0.20
C LYS A 143 -14.82 -7.43 0.34
N GLU A 144 -15.50 -7.27 1.45
CA GLU A 144 -16.84 -7.80 1.67
C GLU A 144 -17.87 -6.66 1.78
N PRO A 145 -19.06 -6.82 1.21
CA PRO A 145 -20.15 -5.86 1.39
C PRO A 145 -20.86 -6.12 2.72
N TRP A 146 -21.07 -5.06 3.47
CA TRP A 146 -21.79 -5.08 4.76
C TRP A 146 -23.01 -4.20 4.67
N ILE A 147 -24.12 -4.69 5.23
CA ILE A 147 -25.41 -3.99 5.29
C ILE A 147 -25.75 -3.76 6.75
N ARG A 148 -26.26 -2.56 7.08
CA ARG A 148 -26.78 -2.34 8.43
C ARG A 148 -27.98 -3.22 8.69
N LEU A 149 -28.02 -3.84 9.84
CA LEU A 149 -29.11 -4.75 10.23
C LEU A 149 -30.50 -4.12 10.10
N ARG A 150 -30.63 -2.82 10.41
CA ARG A 150 -31.90 -2.09 10.29
C ARG A 150 -32.39 -1.93 8.84
N ASP A 151 -31.50 -2.05 7.88
CA ASP A 151 -31.82 -1.89 6.44
C ASP A 151 -32.14 -3.24 5.78
N MET A 152 -31.96 -4.35 6.51
CA MET A 152 -32.24 -5.72 6.04
C MET A 152 -33.69 -5.94 5.57
N PRO A 153 -34.72 -5.41 6.26
CA PRO A 153 -36.11 -5.59 5.79
C PRO A 153 -36.41 -5.00 4.42
N GLN A 154 -35.61 -4.06 3.96
CA GLN A 154 -35.76 -3.47 2.62
C GLN A 154 -35.18 -4.36 1.53
N VAL A 155 -34.26 -5.25 1.88
CA VAL A 155 -33.56 -6.15 0.95
C VAL A 155 -34.28 -7.51 0.85
N VAL A 156 -34.80 -8.00 1.96
CA VAL A 156 -35.53 -9.26 2.02
C VAL A 156 -37.03 -8.93 2.20
N PRO A 157 -37.83 -9.03 1.17
CA PRO A 157 -39.27 -8.86 1.35
C PRO A 157 -39.75 -9.92 2.35
N VAL A 158 -40.24 -9.46 3.47
CA VAL A 158 -40.92 -10.35 4.41
C VAL A 158 -42.16 -10.85 3.68
N SER A 159 -42.10 -12.08 3.16
CA SER A 159 -43.31 -12.76 2.67
C SER A 159 -44.31 -12.79 3.81
N GLY A 160 -45.34 -11.98 3.67
CA GLY A 160 -46.38 -11.90 4.68
C GLY A 160 -46.85 -13.29 5.01
N CYS A 161 -46.79 -13.64 6.28
CA CYS A 161 -47.44 -14.83 6.80
C CYS A 161 -48.94 -14.66 6.52
N GLY A 162 -49.42 -15.30 5.47
CA GLY A 162 -50.82 -15.35 5.19
C GLY A 162 -51.54 -16.04 6.34
N SER A 163 -52.37 -15.29 7.03
CA SER A 163 -53.30 -15.84 7.99
C SER A 163 -54.17 -16.85 7.30
N VAL A 164 -53.98 -18.11 7.62
CA VAL A 164 -54.95 -19.14 7.29
C VAL A 164 -55.93 -19.19 8.44
N TRP A 165 -57.16 -18.84 8.14
CA TRP A 165 -58.33 -19.19 8.92
C TRP A 165 -58.86 -20.54 8.45
#